data_a94f8a6051ca2b46dd73ace5c87c4d94
#
_entry.id   a94f8a6051ca2b46dd73ace5c87c4d94
#
_cell.length_a   1.000
_cell.length_b   1.000
_cell.length_c   1.000
_cell.angle_alpha   90.00
_cell.angle_beta   90.00
_cell.angle_gamma   90.00
#
_symmetry.space_group_name_H-M   'P 1'
#
loop_
_entity.id
_entity.type
_entity.pdbx_description
1 polymer ?
#
loop_
_entity_poly.entity_id
_entity_poly.type
_entity_poly.pdbx_seq_one_letter_code
_entity_poly.pdbx_strand_id
1 'polypeptide(L)'
;NFAAQYQGKNDRTDVTEANGDGFGFSTTYEYEGFGVGATYAKSDRTDGQVAYGKSKFNASGKNAEVWAAGLKYDANNIYLATTYSETQNMTVFDNNHIANKAQNFEAVAQYQFDFGLRPSVAYLQSKGKDLGVHGDRDLVKYVDVGATYYFNKNMSTFVDYKINLIDDSKFTKTAGIDTDDIVAVGLVYQF
;
A
#
# COMPACT_ATOMS: atom_id res chain seq x y z
N ASN A 1 -11.28 -17.13 -8.25
CA ASN A 1 -11.70 -17.08 -6.85
C ASN A 1 -12.60 -15.86 -6.63
N PHE A 2 -13.54 -16.00 -5.70
CA PHE A 2 -14.40 -14.91 -5.25
C PHE A 2 -14.52 -14.99 -3.72
N ALA A 3 -14.43 -13.84 -3.05
CA ALA A 3 -14.67 -13.74 -1.62
C ALA A 3 -15.59 -12.55 -1.32
N ALA A 4 -16.47 -12.70 -0.33
CA ALA A 4 -17.30 -11.66 0.22
C ALA A 4 -17.27 -11.75 1.74
N GLN A 5 -17.29 -10.58 2.40
CA GLN A 5 -17.29 -10.49 3.85
C GLN A 5 -18.24 -9.39 4.32
N TYR A 6 -18.78 -9.59 5.51
CA TYR A 6 -19.57 -8.61 6.23
C TYR A 6 -19.09 -8.50 7.68
N GLN A 7 -19.03 -7.28 8.17
CA GLN A 7 -18.72 -6.95 9.56
C GLN A 7 -19.90 -6.16 10.14
N GLY A 8 -20.53 -6.71 11.18
CA GLY A 8 -21.61 -6.04 11.89
C GLY A 8 -21.08 -4.91 12.77
N LYS A 9 -21.95 -3.92 12.99
CA LYS A 9 -21.69 -2.80 13.88
C LYS A 9 -21.37 -3.25 15.31
N ASN A 10 -20.41 -2.56 15.94
CA ASN A 10 -20.03 -2.75 17.32
C ASN A 10 -19.91 -1.39 18.03
N ASP A 11 -20.86 -1.10 18.93
CA ASP A 11 -20.92 0.14 19.73
C ASP A 11 -20.19 -0.05 21.07
N ARG A 12 -18.87 -0.19 21.06
CA ARG A 12 -18.08 -0.23 22.30
C ARG A 12 -17.92 1.15 22.92
N THR A 13 -17.71 1.16 24.24
CA THR A 13 -17.46 2.40 25.00
C THR A 13 -16.19 3.10 24.54
N ASP A 14 -15.14 2.33 24.24
CA ASP A 14 -13.94 2.88 23.61
C ASP A 14 -14.18 3.07 22.12
N VAL A 15 -14.15 4.32 21.70
CA VAL A 15 -14.39 4.73 20.31
C VAL A 15 -13.36 4.16 19.34
N THR A 16 -12.15 3.84 19.80
CA THR A 16 -11.10 3.24 18.97
C THR A 16 -11.34 1.75 18.70
N GLU A 17 -12.12 1.09 19.54
CA GLU A 17 -12.54 -0.30 19.44
C GLU A 17 -13.94 -0.47 18.81
N ALA A 18 -14.68 0.62 18.63
CA ALA A 18 -15.99 0.62 17.99
C ALA A 18 -15.85 0.56 16.46
N ASN A 19 -16.87 0.06 15.78
CA ASN A 19 -16.99 0.11 14.33
C ASN A 19 -18.45 0.19 13.89
N GLY A 20 -18.70 0.82 12.74
CA GLY A 20 -19.98 0.71 12.04
C GLY A 20 -20.07 -0.59 11.22
N ASP A 21 -21.14 -0.74 10.47
CA ASP A 21 -21.28 -1.84 9.53
C ASP A 21 -20.24 -1.74 8.41
N GLY A 22 -19.75 -2.90 7.99
CA GLY A 22 -18.78 -2.97 6.90
C GLY A 22 -19.03 -4.16 5.98
N PHE A 23 -18.64 -4.02 4.74
CA PHE A 23 -18.67 -5.11 3.78
C PHE A 23 -17.47 -5.01 2.82
N GLY A 24 -17.13 -6.12 2.22
CA GLY A 24 -16.10 -6.18 1.20
C GLY A 24 -16.29 -7.36 0.29
N PHE A 25 -15.76 -7.24 -0.91
CA PHE A 25 -15.68 -8.34 -1.85
C PHE A 25 -14.37 -8.27 -2.64
N SER A 26 -13.91 -9.42 -3.08
CA SER A 26 -12.76 -9.51 -3.98
C SER A 26 -12.96 -10.62 -4.99
N THR A 27 -12.32 -10.46 -6.14
CA THR A 27 -12.28 -11.49 -7.17
C THR A 27 -10.88 -11.56 -7.76
N THR A 28 -10.45 -12.78 -8.09
CA THR A 28 -9.20 -13.03 -8.82
C THR A 28 -9.43 -14.09 -9.88
N TYR A 29 -8.78 -13.90 -11.02
CA TYR A 29 -8.73 -14.86 -12.11
C TYR A 29 -7.29 -15.03 -12.59
N GLU A 30 -6.88 -16.27 -12.80
CA GLU A 30 -5.54 -16.61 -13.29
C GLU A 30 -5.65 -17.58 -14.47
N TYR A 31 -4.89 -17.33 -15.52
CA TYR A 31 -4.81 -18.18 -16.68
C TYR A 31 -3.44 -18.06 -17.36
N GLU A 32 -2.75 -19.16 -17.55
CA GLU A 32 -1.46 -19.26 -18.27
C GLU A 32 -0.42 -18.20 -17.85
N GLY A 33 -0.28 -17.99 -16.53
CA GLY A 33 0.66 -17.00 -15.98
C GLY A 33 0.10 -15.59 -15.90
N PHE A 34 -1.01 -15.28 -16.57
CA PHE A 34 -1.71 -14.00 -16.40
C PHE A 34 -2.64 -14.05 -15.21
N GLY A 35 -2.64 -13.00 -14.41
CA GLY A 35 -3.56 -12.84 -13.30
C GLY A 35 -4.19 -11.46 -13.32
N VAL A 36 -5.47 -11.38 -12.95
CA VAL A 36 -6.20 -10.15 -12.72
C VAL A 36 -6.94 -10.25 -11.38
N GLY A 37 -6.93 -9.17 -10.62
CA GLY A 37 -7.64 -9.09 -9.36
C GLY A 37 -8.29 -7.74 -9.15
N ALA A 38 -9.42 -7.75 -8.45
CA ALA A 38 -10.08 -6.53 -8.00
C ALA A 38 -10.70 -6.74 -6.62
N THR A 39 -10.71 -5.69 -5.81
CA THR A 39 -11.32 -5.70 -4.48
C THR A 39 -11.97 -4.36 -4.16
N TYR A 40 -13.01 -4.41 -3.36
CA TYR A 40 -13.65 -3.25 -2.77
C TYR A 40 -14.01 -3.57 -1.32
N ALA A 41 -13.78 -2.63 -0.41
CA ALA A 41 -14.25 -2.71 0.96
C ALA A 41 -14.68 -1.32 1.46
N LYS A 42 -15.72 -1.33 2.28
CA LYS A 42 -16.26 -0.15 2.94
C LYS A 42 -16.60 -0.50 4.39
N SER A 43 -16.30 0.43 5.30
CA SER A 43 -16.72 0.36 6.69
C SER A 43 -17.29 1.71 7.12
N ASP A 44 -18.50 1.71 7.65
CA ASP A 44 -19.09 2.90 8.22
C ASP A 44 -18.43 3.20 9.58
N ARG A 45 -18.40 4.46 9.95
CA ARG A 45 -17.93 4.94 11.25
C ARG A 45 -19.11 5.26 12.14
N THR A 46 -18.99 4.93 13.42
CA THR A 46 -19.96 5.37 14.42
C THR A 46 -19.91 6.89 14.60
N ASP A 47 -20.97 7.51 15.12
CA ASP A 47 -20.97 8.95 15.40
C ASP A 47 -19.83 9.34 16.35
N GLY A 48 -19.51 8.48 17.33
CA GLY A 48 -18.37 8.66 18.23
C GLY A 48 -17.02 8.68 17.48
N GLN A 49 -16.82 7.77 16.52
CA GLN A 49 -15.62 7.73 15.69
C GLN A 49 -15.50 8.97 14.79
N VAL A 50 -16.61 9.44 14.23
CA VAL A 50 -16.61 10.67 13.41
C VAL A 50 -16.26 11.89 14.27
N ALA A 51 -16.85 12.02 15.48
CA ALA A 51 -16.55 13.11 16.40
C ALA A 51 -15.09 13.07 16.87
N TYR A 52 -14.58 11.89 17.22
CA TYR A 52 -13.18 11.69 17.62
C TYR A 52 -12.22 12.00 16.47
N GLY A 53 -12.49 11.47 15.27
CA GLY A 53 -11.70 11.74 14.07
C GLY A 53 -11.62 13.23 13.74
N LYS A 54 -12.75 13.94 13.82
CA LYS A 54 -12.79 15.39 13.61
C LYS A 54 -11.95 16.15 14.64
N SER A 55 -12.00 15.75 15.90
CA SER A 55 -11.29 16.46 16.98
C SER A 55 -9.78 16.17 17.03
N LYS A 56 -9.36 14.96 16.66
CA LYS A 56 -7.97 14.48 16.80
C LYS A 56 -7.19 14.45 15.48
N PHE A 57 -7.85 14.17 14.36
CA PHE A 57 -7.21 13.89 13.08
C PHE A 57 -7.71 14.82 11.95
N ASN A 58 -8.51 15.83 12.29
CA ASN A 58 -9.16 16.72 11.32
C ASN A 58 -9.90 15.94 10.19
N ALA A 59 -10.42 14.77 10.54
CA ALA A 59 -11.08 13.83 9.64
C ALA A 59 -12.56 13.68 9.99
N SER A 60 -13.44 14.11 9.09
CA SER A 60 -14.90 14.11 9.31
C SER A 60 -15.66 13.08 8.46
N GLY A 61 -14.95 12.22 7.75
CA GLY A 61 -15.58 11.20 6.90
C GLY A 61 -16.41 10.18 7.69
N LYS A 62 -17.63 9.91 7.23
CA LYS A 62 -18.56 8.96 7.87
C LYS A 62 -18.26 7.50 7.54
N ASN A 63 -17.42 7.24 6.56
CA ASN A 63 -16.98 5.91 6.15
C ASN A 63 -15.50 5.92 5.74
N ALA A 64 -14.91 4.75 5.83
CA ALA A 64 -13.63 4.43 5.23
C ALA A 64 -13.87 3.49 4.06
N GLU A 65 -13.24 3.75 2.92
CA GLU A 65 -13.41 2.95 1.71
C GLU A 65 -12.06 2.66 1.07
N VAL A 66 -11.96 1.50 0.45
CA VAL A 66 -10.82 1.13 -0.40
C VAL A 66 -11.30 0.33 -1.59
N TRP A 67 -10.75 0.62 -2.75
CA TRP A 67 -10.80 -0.28 -3.89
C TRP A 67 -9.41 -0.44 -4.49
N ALA A 68 -9.16 -1.59 -5.05
CA ALA A 68 -7.91 -1.88 -5.74
C ALA A 68 -8.16 -2.79 -6.95
N ALA A 69 -7.33 -2.63 -7.97
CA ALA A 69 -7.26 -3.54 -9.10
C ALA A 69 -5.78 -3.80 -9.44
N GLY A 70 -5.48 -5.01 -9.86
CA GLY A 70 -4.13 -5.41 -10.19
C GLY A 70 -4.08 -6.40 -11.34
N LEU A 71 -2.94 -6.38 -12.03
CA LEU A 71 -2.59 -7.30 -13.10
C LEU A 71 -1.23 -7.92 -12.78
N LYS A 72 -1.05 -9.18 -13.11
CA LYS A 72 0.25 -9.85 -13.06
C LYS A 72 0.50 -10.73 -14.27
N TYR A 73 1.76 -10.93 -14.58
CA TYR A 73 2.26 -11.99 -15.44
C TYR A 73 3.39 -12.71 -14.72
N ASP A 74 3.28 -14.03 -14.58
CA ASP A 74 4.23 -14.87 -13.89
C ASP A 74 4.44 -16.17 -14.68
N ALA A 75 5.30 -16.11 -15.67
CA ALA A 75 5.70 -17.25 -16.50
C ALA A 75 7.02 -16.96 -17.22
N ASN A 76 7.66 -17.99 -17.77
CA ASN A 76 8.88 -17.88 -18.58
C ASN A 76 10.02 -17.13 -17.86
N ASN A 77 10.18 -17.34 -16.57
CA ASN A 77 11.16 -16.65 -15.73
C ASN A 77 10.94 -15.14 -15.58
N ILE A 78 9.82 -14.61 -16.10
CA ILE A 78 9.44 -13.20 -16.01
C ILE A 78 8.32 -13.05 -14.98
N TYR A 79 8.49 -12.11 -14.06
CA TYR A 79 7.43 -11.65 -13.18
C TYR A 79 7.18 -10.17 -13.40
N LEU A 80 5.97 -9.83 -13.80
CA LEU A 80 5.48 -8.45 -13.93
C LEU A 80 4.22 -8.31 -13.10
N ALA A 81 4.12 -7.25 -12.30
CA ALA A 81 2.87 -6.95 -11.62
C ALA A 81 2.66 -5.45 -11.54
N THR A 82 1.39 -5.05 -11.55
CA THR A 82 0.99 -3.67 -11.29
C THR A 82 -0.31 -3.65 -10.49
N THR A 83 -0.40 -2.70 -9.57
CA THR A 83 -1.58 -2.48 -8.74
C THR A 83 -1.89 -1.00 -8.68
N TYR A 84 -3.17 -0.66 -8.82
CA TYR A 84 -3.70 0.65 -8.50
C TYR A 84 -4.78 0.55 -7.44
N SER A 85 -4.74 1.45 -6.46
CA SER A 85 -5.77 1.52 -5.42
C SER A 85 -6.09 2.96 -5.03
N GLU A 86 -7.31 3.16 -4.58
CA GLU A 86 -7.72 4.38 -3.90
C GLU A 86 -8.28 4.07 -2.51
N THR A 87 -7.88 4.87 -1.54
CA THR A 87 -8.42 4.83 -0.18
C THR A 87 -9.10 6.15 0.14
N GLN A 88 -10.17 6.10 0.92
CA GLN A 88 -10.86 7.28 1.42
C GLN A 88 -10.95 7.24 2.95
N ASN A 89 -10.58 8.35 3.59
CA ASN A 89 -10.69 8.56 5.02
C ASN A 89 -9.95 7.52 5.89
N MET A 90 -8.85 6.94 5.42
CA MET A 90 -8.12 5.91 6.16
C MET A 90 -6.59 6.03 6.10
N THR A 91 -6.04 6.81 5.18
CA THR A 91 -4.59 6.98 5.05
C THR A 91 -4.12 8.14 5.94
N VAL A 92 -3.30 7.82 6.93
CA VAL A 92 -2.65 8.83 7.78
C VAL A 92 -1.45 9.41 7.02
N PHE A 93 -1.28 10.74 7.02
CA PHE A 93 -0.17 11.41 6.34
C PHE A 93 0.75 12.22 7.26
N ASP A 94 0.35 12.42 8.50
CA ASP A 94 1.18 12.93 9.60
C ASP A 94 0.62 12.42 10.94
N ASN A 95 1.18 12.87 12.06
CA ASN A 95 0.78 12.37 13.39
C ASN A 95 -0.69 12.69 13.77
N ASN A 96 -1.35 13.60 13.07
CA ASN A 96 -2.66 14.12 13.48
C ASN A 96 -3.68 14.27 12.35
N HIS A 97 -3.38 13.85 11.12
CA HIS A 97 -4.29 14.06 9.99
C HIS A 97 -4.47 12.78 9.17
N ILE A 98 -5.69 12.60 8.70
CA ILE A 98 -6.06 11.53 7.76
C ILE A 98 -6.38 12.19 6.42
N ALA A 99 -5.77 11.69 5.35
CA ALA A 99 -6.04 12.11 4.00
C ALA A 99 -7.51 11.81 3.63
N ASN A 100 -8.17 12.77 3.01
CA ASN A 100 -9.52 12.55 2.47
C ASN A 100 -9.51 11.41 1.45
N LYS A 101 -8.53 11.41 0.56
CA LYS A 101 -8.27 10.34 -0.40
C LYS A 101 -6.77 10.11 -0.53
N ALA A 102 -6.35 8.86 -0.74
CA ALA A 102 -5.00 8.54 -1.23
C ALA A 102 -5.10 7.65 -2.46
N GLN A 103 -4.24 7.92 -3.44
CA GLN A 103 -4.09 7.15 -4.66
C GLN A 103 -2.74 6.44 -4.61
N ASN A 104 -2.75 5.13 -4.80
CA ASN A 104 -1.55 4.32 -4.75
C ASN A 104 -1.36 3.61 -6.09
N PHE A 105 -0.16 3.67 -6.61
CA PHE A 105 0.27 2.95 -7.80
C PHE A 105 1.56 2.21 -7.51
N GLU A 106 1.59 0.94 -7.87
CA GLU A 106 2.75 0.08 -7.73
C GLU A 106 2.97 -0.70 -9.02
N ALA A 107 4.22 -0.85 -9.42
CA ALA A 107 4.62 -1.69 -10.53
C ALA A 107 5.96 -2.35 -10.22
N VAL A 108 6.11 -3.62 -10.60
CA VAL A 108 7.36 -4.37 -10.43
C VAL A 108 7.64 -5.23 -11.65
N ALA A 109 8.91 -5.34 -12.00
CA ALA A 109 9.41 -6.25 -13.02
C ALA A 109 10.61 -7.02 -12.45
N GLN A 110 10.63 -8.34 -12.65
CA GLN A 110 11.71 -9.24 -12.23
C GLN A 110 11.98 -10.25 -13.32
N TYR A 111 13.23 -10.71 -13.39
CA TYR A 111 13.63 -11.81 -14.25
C TYR A 111 14.45 -12.82 -13.45
N GLN A 112 14.11 -14.11 -13.53
CA GLN A 112 14.84 -15.18 -12.88
C GLN A 112 15.82 -15.83 -13.87
N PHE A 113 17.13 -15.65 -13.64
CA PHE A 113 18.15 -16.37 -14.39
C PHE A 113 18.33 -17.80 -13.86
N ASP A 114 18.68 -18.73 -14.74
CA ASP A 114 18.87 -20.15 -14.38
C ASP A 114 20.01 -20.36 -13.39
N PHE A 115 21.00 -19.46 -13.35
CA PHE A 115 22.10 -19.51 -12.39
C PHE A 115 21.78 -18.94 -11.00
N GLY A 116 20.52 -18.63 -10.72
CA GLY A 116 20.04 -18.23 -9.40
C GLY A 116 19.94 -16.72 -9.15
N LEU A 117 20.31 -15.86 -10.09
CA LEU A 117 20.16 -14.40 -9.96
C LEU A 117 18.74 -13.97 -10.36
N ARG A 118 18.12 -13.08 -9.54
CA ARG A 118 16.85 -12.42 -9.84
C ARG A 118 16.98 -10.91 -9.65
N PRO A 119 17.34 -10.14 -10.69
CA PRO A 119 17.21 -8.69 -10.65
C PRO A 119 15.74 -8.26 -10.60
N SER A 120 15.50 -7.10 -9.99
CA SER A 120 14.18 -6.48 -9.84
C SER A 120 14.27 -4.98 -10.03
N VAL A 121 13.21 -4.41 -10.58
CA VAL A 121 12.94 -2.97 -10.54
C VAL A 121 11.49 -2.77 -10.15
N ALA A 122 11.24 -1.85 -9.22
CA ALA A 122 9.90 -1.51 -8.80
C ALA A 122 9.72 0.01 -8.74
N TYR A 123 8.50 0.45 -8.96
CA TYR A 123 8.07 1.83 -8.73
C TYR A 123 6.87 1.83 -7.79
N LEU A 124 6.90 2.70 -6.81
CA LEU A 124 5.80 2.88 -5.87
C LEU A 124 5.51 4.36 -5.68
N GLN A 125 4.22 4.71 -5.77
CA GLN A 125 3.72 6.04 -5.45
C GLN A 125 2.45 5.95 -4.61
N SER A 126 2.42 6.70 -3.51
CA SER A 126 1.22 7.00 -2.72
C SER A 126 1.04 8.50 -2.69
N LYS A 127 -0.08 9.00 -3.24
CA LYS A 127 -0.39 10.42 -3.34
C LYS A 127 -1.64 10.73 -2.52
N GLY A 128 -1.46 11.54 -1.48
CA GLY A 128 -2.57 12.12 -0.73
C GLY A 128 -3.22 13.24 -1.52
N LYS A 129 -4.56 13.22 -1.55
CA LYS A 129 -5.40 14.20 -2.23
C LYS A 129 -6.16 15.02 -1.19
N ASP A 130 -6.31 16.31 -1.45
CA ASP A 130 -7.05 17.23 -0.60
C ASP A 130 -6.57 17.22 0.86
N LEU A 131 -5.24 17.37 1.06
CA LEU A 131 -4.62 17.42 2.39
C LEU A 131 -4.80 18.80 3.05
N GLY A 132 -5.97 19.41 2.93
CA GLY A 132 -6.28 20.72 3.45
C GLY A 132 -5.38 21.82 2.84
N VAL A 133 -4.67 22.56 3.68
CA VAL A 133 -3.79 23.65 3.23
C VAL A 133 -2.60 23.19 2.38
N HIS A 134 -2.30 21.91 2.37
CA HIS A 134 -1.19 21.32 1.63
C HIS A 134 -1.56 20.93 0.20
N GLY A 135 -2.87 20.84 -0.14
CA GLY A 135 -3.34 20.36 -1.43
C GLY A 135 -2.96 18.90 -1.68
N ASP A 136 -2.61 18.57 -2.90
CA ASP A 136 -2.16 17.22 -3.29
C ASP A 136 -0.67 17.07 -3.05
N ARG A 137 -0.25 15.99 -2.36
CA ARG A 137 1.16 15.72 -2.06
C ARG A 137 1.47 14.23 -2.22
N ASP A 138 2.67 13.94 -2.72
CA ASP A 138 3.23 12.59 -2.64
C ASP A 138 3.59 12.29 -1.17
N LEU A 139 3.10 11.19 -0.66
CA LEU A 139 3.35 10.68 0.70
C LEU A 139 4.47 9.64 0.70
N VAL A 140 4.51 8.83 -0.37
CA VAL A 140 5.57 7.88 -0.68
C VAL A 140 5.78 7.92 -2.19
N LYS A 141 7.03 7.98 -2.65
CA LYS A 141 7.35 7.89 -4.07
C LYS A 141 8.81 7.49 -4.25
N TYR A 142 9.04 6.34 -4.83
CA TYR A 142 10.40 5.86 -5.05
C TYR A 142 10.49 4.87 -6.21
N VAL A 143 11.70 4.69 -6.72
CA VAL A 143 12.11 3.53 -7.51
C VAL A 143 12.98 2.64 -6.61
N ASP A 144 12.75 1.35 -6.67
CA ASP A 144 13.58 0.34 -6.03
C ASP A 144 14.28 -0.49 -7.10
N VAL A 145 15.59 -0.64 -6.99
CA VAL A 145 16.42 -1.47 -7.88
C VAL A 145 17.17 -2.46 -7.03
N GLY A 146 16.89 -3.73 -7.24
CA GLY A 146 17.45 -4.77 -6.41
C GLY A 146 17.85 -6.02 -7.17
N ALA A 147 18.49 -6.93 -6.45
CA ALA A 147 18.79 -8.26 -6.93
C ALA A 147 18.80 -9.25 -5.78
N THR A 148 18.19 -10.40 -6.00
CA THR A 148 18.29 -11.56 -5.10
C THR A 148 19.12 -12.64 -5.77
N TYR A 149 20.03 -13.26 -5.03
CA TYR A 149 20.77 -14.42 -5.48
C TYR A 149 20.42 -15.65 -4.62
N TYR A 150 19.93 -16.68 -5.26
CA TYR A 150 19.58 -17.96 -4.64
C TYR A 150 20.75 -18.92 -4.73
N PHE A 151 21.43 -19.19 -3.60
CA PHE A 151 22.48 -20.20 -3.50
C PHE A 151 21.92 -21.62 -3.66
N ASN A 152 20.74 -21.83 -3.10
CA ASN A 152 19.95 -23.05 -3.19
C ASN A 152 18.50 -22.76 -2.75
N LYS A 153 17.65 -23.79 -2.65
CA LYS A 153 16.25 -23.66 -2.24
C LYS A 153 16.03 -23.13 -0.82
N ASN A 154 17.05 -23.18 0.02
CA ASN A 154 16.96 -22.81 1.43
C ASN A 154 17.70 -21.48 1.75
N MET A 155 18.58 -21.01 0.88
CA MET A 155 19.44 -19.88 1.19
C MET A 155 19.52 -18.90 0.03
N SER A 156 19.30 -17.62 0.34
CA SER A 156 19.43 -16.50 -0.60
C SER A 156 20.01 -15.27 0.08
N THR A 157 20.56 -14.38 -0.72
CA THR A 157 20.99 -13.04 -0.31
C THR A 157 20.38 -12.03 -1.24
N PHE A 158 20.18 -10.81 -0.76
CA PHE A 158 19.67 -9.72 -1.58
C PHE A 158 20.40 -8.40 -1.30
N VAL A 159 20.37 -7.54 -2.27
CA VAL A 159 20.70 -6.12 -2.17
C VAL A 159 19.59 -5.32 -2.86
N ASP A 160 19.11 -4.28 -2.20
CA ASP A 160 18.11 -3.35 -2.73
C ASP A 160 18.58 -1.92 -2.51
N TYR A 161 18.34 -1.08 -3.50
CA TYR A 161 18.58 0.35 -3.43
C TYR A 161 17.28 1.10 -3.76
N LYS A 162 16.70 1.67 -2.72
CA LYS A 162 15.53 2.56 -2.83
C LYS A 162 16.00 3.98 -3.15
N ILE A 163 15.66 4.47 -4.33
CA ILE A 163 15.89 5.83 -4.79
C ILE A 163 14.63 6.64 -4.46
N ASN A 164 14.72 7.53 -3.49
CA ASN A 164 13.59 8.37 -3.12
C ASN A 164 13.37 9.46 -4.18
N LEU A 165 12.10 9.66 -4.57
CA LEU A 165 11.71 10.64 -5.59
C LEU A 165 10.90 11.81 -4.99
N ILE A 166 10.92 11.96 -3.66
CA ILE A 166 10.28 13.08 -2.96
C ILE A 166 11.37 14.04 -2.49
N ASP A 167 11.27 15.28 -2.94
CA ASP A 167 12.19 16.33 -2.54
C ASP A 167 11.89 16.84 -1.11
N ASP A 168 12.94 17.25 -0.42
CA ASP A 168 12.83 17.96 0.85
C ASP A 168 11.95 19.21 0.73
N SER A 169 11.02 19.34 1.65
CA SER A 169 10.10 20.49 1.70
C SER A 169 9.63 20.76 3.13
N LYS A 170 9.00 21.92 3.35
CA LYS A 170 8.36 22.21 4.64
C LYS A 170 7.27 21.16 4.96
N PHE A 171 6.56 20.67 3.95
CA PHE A 171 5.53 19.65 4.12
C PHE A 171 6.15 18.33 4.58
N THR A 172 7.17 17.80 3.88
CA THR A 172 7.82 16.53 4.22
C THR A 172 8.37 16.54 5.64
N LYS A 173 9.02 17.65 6.04
CA LYS A 173 9.55 17.82 7.41
C LYS A 173 8.45 17.84 8.47
N THR A 174 7.33 18.53 8.20
CA THR A 174 6.21 18.61 9.14
C THR A 174 5.44 17.27 9.21
N ALA A 175 5.29 16.58 8.09
CA ALA A 175 4.59 15.30 7.99
C ALA A 175 5.45 14.11 8.43
N GLY A 176 6.74 14.29 8.70
CA GLY A 176 7.67 13.23 9.06
C GLY A 176 7.93 12.25 7.90
N ILE A 177 7.86 12.75 6.66
CA ILE A 177 8.14 11.95 5.46
C ILE A 177 9.64 11.94 5.23
N ASP A 178 10.22 10.74 5.23
CA ASP A 178 11.62 10.53 4.90
C ASP A 178 11.85 10.70 3.39
N THR A 179 12.88 11.48 3.05
CA THR A 179 13.28 11.80 1.66
C THR A 179 14.63 11.20 1.27
N ASP A 180 15.28 10.46 2.18
CA ASP A 180 16.57 9.84 1.94
C ASP A 180 16.47 8.56 1.12
N ASP A 181 17.53 8.29 0.36
CA ASP A 181 17.73 6.98 -0.29
C ASP A 181 18.11 5.93 0.76
N ILE A 182 17.75 4.68 0.49
CA ILE A 182 18.04 3.57 1.40
C ILE A 182 18.73 2.44 0.65
N VAL A 183 19.81 1.91 1.22
CA VAL A 183 20.42 0.65 0.80
C VAL A 183 20.09 -0.42 1.82
N ALA A 184 19.62 -1.57 1.36
CA ALA A 184 19.38 -2.75 2.18
C ALA A 184 20.17 -3.95 1.65
N VAL A 185 20.75 -4.73 2.56
CA VAL A 185 21.42 -6.01 2.26
C VAL A 185 20.92 -7.04 3.26
N GLY A 186 20.60 -8.22 2.81
CA GLY A 186 20.12 -9.27 3.70
C GLY A 186 20.50 -10.67 3.26
N LEU A 187 20.48 -11.58 4.23
CA LEU A 187 20.64 -13.02 4.06
C LEU A 187 19.39 -13.72 4.58
N VAL A 188 18.83 -14.62 3.79
CA VAL A 188 17.65 -15.40 4.15
C VAL A 188 18.00 -16.87 4.18
N TYR A 189 17.64 -17.55 5.26
CA TYR A 189 17.74 -19.00 5.38
C TYR A 189 16.38 -19.56 5.82
N GLN A 190 15.90 -20.56 5.07
CA GLN A 190 14.64 -21.27 5.34
C GLN A 190 14.94 -22.73 5.68
N PHE A 191 14.48 -23.20 6.79
CA PHE A 191 14.62 -24.58 7.29
C PHE A 191 13.30 -25.33 7.32
#